data_52879cd08da6197b4a3e6d03695391e6
#
_entry.id   52879cd08da6197b4a3e6d03695391e6
#
_cell.length_a   1.000
_cell.length_b   1.000
_cell.length_c   1.000
_cell.angle_alpha   90.00
_cell.angle_beta   90.00
_cell.angle_gamma   90.00
#
_symmetry.space_group_name_H-M   'P 1'
#
loop_
_entity.id
_entity.type
_entity.pdbx_description
1 polymer ?
#
loop_
_entity_poly.entity_id
_entity_poly.type
_entity_poly.pdbx_seq_one_letter_code
_entity_poly.pdbx_strand_id
1 'polypeptide(L)'
;MKRRLLIMFLLGCLLPFAVQAQHGTFRFAQITDIHFSPNNPNPTEDLLRSVAQINAIDSIDFVLVTGDITEEGDRTTMLKVKETLDLLKAKYYVILGNHETKWSDSGCTAFGEIFGGERFEFEHKGILFLGFNSGPLMRMAYGHVVPQDIRWMTEEMDKFGKDKPVILVTHYPLLDGDVDNWYEVTDAVRPYNIRLFIGGHYHRNRDLRYDGIPGILMRSNLRDKDGKPGYGIYDITKDSILVYTQRIGEPKKQWAAFSLTQPYYDRNGKAEKYPDFSVNTEYPNVKEQWVVQTGAGIYCSPAIEKDKVFIGDDMGYLTCYALKNGKKLWNF
;
A
#
# COMPACT_ATOMS: atom_id res chain seq x y z
N MET A 1 -41.09 51.24 45.80
CA MET A 1 -40.94 50.78 44.42
C MET A 1 -39.52 50.24 44.23
N LYS A 2 -39.37 48.87 44.19
CA LYS A 2 -38.07 48.20 43.95
C LYS A 2 -38.03 47.69 42.50
N ARG A 3 -37.20 48.29 41.66
CA ARG A 3 -36.95 47.80 40.29
C ARG A 3 -36.06 46.55 40.35
N ARG A 4 -36.59 45.41 39.86
CA ARG A 4 -35.82 44.19 39.62
C ARG A 4 -35.20 44.28 38.24
N LEU A 5 -33.87 44.25 38.20
CA LEU A 5 -33.08 44.17 36.96
C LEU A 5 -33.03 42.70 36.55
N LEU A 6 -33.58 42.39 35.39
CA LEU A 6 -33.53 41.03 34.77
C LEU A 6 -32.31 40.96 33.88
N ILE A 7 -31.27 40.24 34.31
CA ILE A 7 -30.10 39.97 33.51
C ILE A 7 -30.38 38.70 32.69
N MET A 8 -30.60 38.88 31.40
CA MET A 8 -30.65 37.75 30.44
C MET A 8 -29.21 37.32 30.11
N PHE A 9 -28.83 36.11 30.54
CA PHE A 9 -27.62 35.40 30.06
C PHE A 9 -27.89 34.84 28.67
N LEU A 10 -27.31 35.42 27.64
CA LEU A 10 -27.23 34.80 26.34
C LEU A 10 -26.13 33.72 26.39
N LEU A 11 -26.54 32.45 26.49
CA LEU A 11 -25.67 31.30 26.27
C LEU A 11 -25.44 31.19 24.76
N GLY A 12 -24.35 31.76 24.27
CA GLY A 12 -23.86 31.54 22.91
C GLY A 12 -23.35 30.09 22.78
N CYS A 13 -24.12 29.21 22.11
CA CYS A 13 -23.64 27.93 21.68
C CYS A 13 -22.50 28.12 20.66
N LEU A 14 -21.28 28.06 21.14
CA LEU A 14 -20.11 27.85 20.29
C LEU A 14 -20.18 26.40 19.77
N LEU A 15 -20.81 26.22 18.59
CA LEU A 15 -20.64 25.00 17.83
C LEU A 15 -19.16 24.95 17.40
N PRO A 16 -18.44 23.86 17.67
CA PRO A 16 -17.11 23.71 17.13
C PRO A 16 -17.23 23.61 15.60
N PHE A 17 -16.86 24.65 14.89
CA PHE A 17 -16.56 24.52 13.46
C PHE A 17 -15.38 23.56 13.35
N ALA A 18 -15.65 22.31 12.99
CA ALA A 18 -14.62 21.41 12.52
C ALA A 18 -14.00 22.05 11.28
N VAL A 19 -12.81 22.61 11.42
CA VAL A 19 -11.99 23.06 10.28
C VAL A 19 -11.63 21.78 9.53
N GLN A 20 -12.44 21.43 8.55
CA GLN A 20 -12.14 20.34 7.64
C GLN A 20 -10.89 20.74 6.87
N ALA A 21 -9.83 19.97 7.00
CA ALA A 21 -8.57 20.21 6.31
C ALA A 21 -8.86 20.29 4.79
N GLN A 22 -8.66 21.47 4.21
CA GLN A 22 -9.03 21.73 2.83
C GLN A 22 -7.90 21.24 1.93
N HIS A 23 -8.10 20.06 1.30
CA HIS A 23 -7.21 19.58 0.25
C HIS A 23 -7.51 20.27 -1.10
N GLY A 24 -6.51 20.36 -1.98
CA GLY A 24 -6.67 20.91 -3.33
C GLY A 24 -7.23 19.89 -4.32
N THR A 25 -7.69 20.38 -5.47
CA THR A 25 -8.08 19.53 -6.61
C THR A 25 -6.86 19.18 -7.46
N PHE A 26 -6.79 17.95 -7.97
CA PHE A 26 -5.70 17.49 -8.84
C PHE A 26 -6.06 16.20 -9.57
N ARG A 27 -5.20 15.80 -10.48
CA ARG A 27 -5.33 14.57 -11.26
C ARG A 27 -4.04 13.79 -11.23
N PHE A 28 -4.14 12.46 -11.12
CA PHE A 28 -3.01 11.57 -11.30
C PHE A 28 -3.38 10.34 -12.12
N ALA A 29 -2.36 9.65 -12.65
CA ALA A 29 -2.54 8.39 -13.35
C ALA A 29 -2.01 7.23 -12.52
N GLN A 30 -2.52 6.01 -12.79
CA GLN A 30 -2.00 4.76 -12.25
C GLN A 30 -1.70 3.80 -13.39
N ILE A 31 -0.46 3.28 -13.44
CA ILE A 31 -0.03 2.17 -14.29
C ILE A 31 0.26 0.98 -13.36
N THR A 32 -0.16 -0.21 -13.72
CA THR A 32 0.06 -1.43 -12.93
C THR A 32 0.18 -2.65 -13.82
N ASP A 33 0.83 -3.69 -13.30
CA ASP A 33 0.90 -5.00 -13.97
C ASP A 33 1.39 -4.84 -15.43
N ILE A 34 2.58 -4.26 -15.57
CA ILE A 34 3.22 -3.99 -16.86
C ILE A 34 3.77 -5.28 -17.47
N HIS A 35 4.35 -6.17 -16.61
CA HIS A 35 4.92 -7.46 -17.00
C HIS A 35 5.89 -7.35 -18.16
N PHE A 36 6.79 -6.37 -18.11
CA PHE A 36 7.84 -6.22 -19.11
C PHE A 36 8.67 -7.51 -19.19
N SER A 37 8.84 -8.04 -20.38
CA SER A 37 9.60 -9.25 -20.64
C SER A 37 10.47 -9.09 -21.88
N PRO A 38 11.73 -9.52 -21.86
CA PRO A 38 12.61 -9.45 -23.03
C PRO A 38 12.15 -10.37 -24.18
N ASN A 39 11.35 -11.38 -23.87
CA ASN A 39 10.86 -12.37 -24.83
C ASN A 39 9.51 -12.02 -25.45
N ASN A 40 8.86 -10.94 -24.98
CA ASN A 40 7.58 -10.47 -25.48
C ASN A 40 7.60 -8.94 -25.65
N PRO A 41 7.54 -8.42 -26.89
CA PRO A 41 7.58 -6.98 -27.13
C PRO A 41 6.28 -6.26 -26.75
N ASN A 42 5.16 -6.96 -26.59
CA ASN A 42 3.86 -6.35 -26.35
C ASN A 42 3.81 -5.48 -25.11
N PRO A 43 4.27 -5.91 -23.92
CA PRO A 43 4.27 -5.08 -22.73
C PRO A 43 5.06 -3.77 -22.90
N THR A 44 6.18 -3.81 -23.61
CA THR A 44 6.99 -2.61 -23.91
C THR A 44 6.22 -1.61 -24.76
N GLU A 45 5.60 -2.10 -25.86
CA GLU A 45 4.77 -1.26 -26.73
C GLU A 45 3.58 -0.69 -25.97
N ASP A 46 2.94 -1.49 -25.13
CA ASP A 46 1.79 -1.08 -24.32
C ASP A 46 2.16 0.04 -23.34
N LEU A 47 3.31 -0.10 -22.66
CA LEU A 47 3.81 0.92 -21.76
C LEU A 47 4.17 2.20 -22.50
N LEU A 48 4.88 2.12 -23.64
CA LEU A 48 5.21 3.29 -24.46
C LEU A 48 3.97 4.04 -24.91
N ARG A 49 2.93 3.33 -25.36
CA ARG A 49 1.65 3.94 -25.78
C ARG A 49 0.94 4.62 -24.61
N SER A 50 0.96 4.00 -23.42
CA SER A 50 0.37 4.56 -22.20
C SER A 50 1.11 5.82 -21.75
N VAL A 51 2.45 5.77 -21.72
CA VAL A 51 3.31 6.93 -21.40
C VAL A 51 3.07 8.08 -22.38
N ALA A 52 3.01 7.80 -23.69
CA ALA A 52 2.74 8.82 -24.69
C ALA A 52 1.37 9.47 -24.51
N GLN A 53 0.32 8.69 -24.20
CA GLN A 53 -1.03 9.22 -23.96
C GLN A 53 -1.11 10.00 -22.65
N ILE A 54 -0.49 9.52 -21.55
CA ILE A 54 -0.41 10.23 -20.28
C ILE A 54 0.26 11.59 -20.48
N ASN A 55 1.36 11.64 -21.22
CA ASN A 55 2.10 12.85 -21.54
C ASN A 55 1.29 13.86 -22.39
N ALA A 56 0.26 13.41 -23.09
CA ALA A 56 -0.64 14.24 -23.89
C ALA A 56 -1.84 14.75 -23.07
N ILE A 57 -2.07 14.25 -21.87
CA ILE A 57 -3.13 14.73 -20.97
C ILE A 57 -2.59 15.94 -20.20
N ASP A 58 -3.17 17.10 -20.42
CA ASP A 58 -2.87 18.27 -19.59
C ASP A 58 -3.27 17.99 -18.14
N SER A 59 -2.47 18.50 -17.21
CA SER A 59 -2.77 18.45 -15.77
C SER A 59 -2.69 17.07 -15.08
N ILE A 60 -1.82 16.15 -15.53
CA ILE A 60 -1.39 15.02 -14.69
C ILE A 60 -0.32 15.52 -13.73
N ASP A 61 -0.62 15.52 -12.42
CA ASP A 61 0.28 16.01 -11.38
C ASP A 61 1.41 15.00 -11.11
N PHE A 62 1.09 13.68 -11.11
CA PHE A 62 2.04 12.57 -10.93
C PHE A 62 1.47 11.25 -11.46
N VAL A 63 2.30 10.22 -11.47
CA VAL A 63 1.91 8.84 -11.86
C VAL A 63 2.28 7.88 -10.74
N LEU A 64 1.35 6.99 -10.36
CA LEU A 64 1.61 5.85 -9.49
C LEU A 64 1.86 4.61 -10.35
N VAL A 65 2.92 3.86 -10.06
CA VAL A 65 3.23 2.57 -10.69
C VAL A 65 3.13 1.51 -9.59
N THR A 66 2.08 0.69 -9.65
CA THR A 66 1.65 -0.12 -8.51
C THR A 66 2.04 -1.60 -8.67
N GLY A 67 3.30 -1.86 -9.01
CA GLY A 67 3.92 -3.19 -8.99
C GLY A 67 3.73 -4.02 -10.26
N ASP A 68 4.34 -5.19 -10.27
CA ASP A 68 4.46 -6.12 -11.40
C ASP A 68 4.93 -5.41 -12.67
N ILE A 69 6.03 -4.64 -12.51
CA ILE A 69 6.60 -3.86 -13.60
C ILE A 69 7.36 -4.74 -14.61
N THR A 70 7.87 -5.90 -14.13
CA THR A 70 8.59 -6.89 -14.92
C THR A 70 7.94 -8.27 -14.77
N GLU A 71 8.26 -9.20 -15.67
CA GLU A 71 7.79 -10.59 -15.56
C GLU A 71 8.59 -11.40 -14.53
N GLU A 72 9.89 -11.15 -14.38
CA GLU A 72 10.79 -11.99 -13.58
C GLU A 72 11.63 -11.22 -12.53
N GLY A 73 11.44 -9.92 -12.38
CA GLY A 73 12.10 -9.13 -11.34
C GLY A 73 13.62 -9.03 -11.49
N ASP A 74 14.17 -9.24 -12.69
CA ASP A 74 15.60 -9.14 -12.94
C ASP A 74 16.05 -7.68 -13.15
N ARG A 75 17.31 -7.40 -12.78
CA ARG A 75 17.88 -6.05 -12.84
C ARG A 75 17.84 -5.44 -14.24
N THR A 76 18.21 -6.22 -15.26
CA THR A 76 18.31 -5.75 -16.65
C THR A 76 16.95 -5.30 -17.17
N THR A 77 15.92 -6.07 -16.88
CA THR A 77 14.56 -5.78 -17.30
C THR A 77 13.99 -4.58 -16.53
N MET A 78 14.25 -4.47 -15.22
CA MET A 78 13.89 -3.29 -14.44
C MET A 78 14.48 -1.99 -14.96
N LEU A 79 15.77 -2.00 -15.39
CA LEU A 79 16.41 -0.84 -16.00
C LEU A 79 15.71 -0.39 -17.28
N LYS A 80 15.29 -1.32 -18.14
CA LYS A 80 14.55 -1.01 -19.38
C LYS A 80 13.15 -0.44 -19.10
N VAL A 81 12.46 -0.97 -18.10
CA VAL A 81 11.18 -0.39 -17.65
C VAL A 81 11.41 1.04 -17.14
N LYS A 82 12.46 1.24 -16.34
CA LYS A 82 12.80 2.58 -15.84
C LYS A 82 13.08 3.56 -16.97
N GLU A 83 13.87 3.16 -18.00
CA GLU A 83 14.12 3.99 -19.19
C GLU A 83 12.81 4.43 -19.86
N THR A 84 11.79 3.54 -19.91
CA THR A 84 10.49 3.87 -20.49
C THR A 84 9.67 4.77 -19.58
N LEU A 85 9.68 4.53 -18.27
CA LEU A 85 8.98 5.38 -17.30
C LEU A 85 9.61 6.77 -17.20
N ASP A 86 10.92 6.89 -17.39
CA ASP A 86 11.63 8.18 -17.42
C ASP A 86 11.22 9.08 -18.60
N LEU A 87 10.47 8.56 -19.58
CA LEU A 87 9.83 9.37 -20.63
C LEU A 87 8.56 10.10 -20.14
N LEU A 88 8.05 9.79 -18.96
CA LEU A 88 6.93 10.52 -18.36
C LEU A 88 7.34 11.97 -18.04
N LYS A 89 6.51 12.93 -18.42
CA LYS A 89 6.70 14.35 -18.07
C LYS A 89 6.41 14.62 -16.59
N ALA A 90 5.41 13.92 -16.05
CA ALA A 90 5.04 14.00 -14.63
C ALA A 90 5.96 13.09 -13.81
N LYS A 91 6.24 13.49 -12.56
CA LYS A 91 6.95 12.63 -11.61
C LYS A 91 6.18 11.34 -11.41
N TYR A 92 6.88 10.21 -11.30
CA TYR A 92 6.26 8.94 -10.97
C TYR A 92 6.82 8.36 -9.68
N TYR A 93 6.01 7.50 -9.02
CA TYR A 93 6.33 6.78 -7.81
C TYR A 93 6.01 5.30 -8.03
N VAL A 94 6.94 4.44 -7.67
CA VAL A 94 6.88 2.99 -7.97
C VAL A 94 6.93 2.20 -6.67
N ILE A 95 6.15 1.13 -6.61
CA ILE A 95 6.28 0.08 -5.61
C ILE A 95 6.51 -1.26 -6.30
N LEU A 96 6.98 -2.25 -5.52
CA LEU A 96 7.12 -3.63 -5.99
C LEU A 96 5.76 -4.32 -6.12
N GLY A 97 5.69 -5.27 -7.06
CA GLY A 97 4.67 -6.31 -7.08
C GLY A 97 5.26 -7.67 -6.71
N ASN A 98 4.47 -8.72 -6.85
CA ASN A 98 4.94 -10.07 -6.53
C ASN A 98 5.98 -10.60 -7.54
N HIS A 99 5.98 -10.11 -8.77
CA HIS A 99 6.99 -10.48 -9.74
C HIS A 99 8.37 -9.94 -9.37
N GLU A 100 8.47 -8.75 -8.81
CA GLU A 100 9.72 -8.19 -8.32
C GLU A 100 10.19 -8.83 -7.01
N THR A 101 9.30 -9.29 -6.15
CA THR A 101 9.67 -9.88 -4.86
C THR A 101 9.91 -11.38 -4.98
N LYS A 102 8.98 -12.11 -5.59
CA LYS A 102 8.98 -13.59 -5.65
C LYS A 102 10.06 -14.15 -6.57
N TRP A 103 10.31 -13.50 -7.71
CA TRP A 103 11.21 -14.00 -8.75
C TRP A 103 12.56 -13.29 -8.81
N SER A 104 12.74 -12.23 -8.03
CA SER A 104 13.98 -11.46 -8.01
C SER A 104 15.22 -12.35 -7.78
N ASP A 105 16.20 -12.21 -8.62
CA ASP A 105 17.52 -12.85 -8.49
C ASP A 105 18.42 -12.14 -7.46
N SER A 106 18.08 -10.91 -7.09
CA SER A 106 18.81 -10.05 -6.16
C SER A 106 18.18 -9.98 -4.76
N GLY A 107 17.10 -10.74 -4.49
CA GLY A 107 16.35 -10.60 -3.23
C GLY A 107 15.76 -9.20 -3.04
N CYS A 108 15.24 -8.59 -4.10
CA CYS A 108 14.66 -7.25 -4.18
C CYS A 108 15.66 -6.08 -4.09
N THR A 109 16.94 -6.30 -3.78
CA THR A 109 17.91 -5.20 -3.62
C THR A 109 18.09 -4.38 -4.91
N ALA A 110 18.03 -5.00 -6.08
CA ALA A 110 18.11 -4.31 -7.35
C ALA A 110 16.98 -3.29 -7.55
N PHE A 111 15.77 -3.58 -7.07
CA PHE A 111 14.66 -2.63 -7.14
C PHE A 111 14.96 -1.37 -6.33
N GLY A 112 15.39 -1.52 -5.07
CA GLY A 112 15.76 -0.40 -4.22
C GLY A 112 16.87 0.47 -4.80
N GLU A 113 17.90 -0.14 -5.41
CA GLU A 113 18.99 0.57 -6.09
C GLU A 113 18.52 1.34 -7.34
N ILE A 114 17.59 0.79 -8.11
CA ILE A 114 17.12 1.37 -9.38
C ILE A 114 16.08 2.47 -9.12
N PHE A 115 15.13 2.26 -8.21
CA PHE A 115 13.99 3.14 -7.97
C PHE A 115 14.09 3.97 -6.69
N GLY A 116 15.13 3.76 -5.87
CA GLY A 116 15.42 4.57 -4.69
C GLY A 116 14.80 4.06 -3.39
N GLY A 117 14.21 2.86 -3.40
CA GLY A 117 13.64 2.19 -2.22
C GLY A 117 12.41 1.36 -2.56
N GLU A 118 11.94 0.61 -1.58
CA GLU A 118 10.74 -0.23 -1.70
C GLU A 118 9.46 0.48 -1.27
N ARG A 119 9.61 1.69 -0.72
CA ARG A 119 8.57 2.55 -0.17
C ARG A 119 8.66 3.94 -0.75
N PHE A 120 7.55 4.64 -0.76
CA PHE A 120 7.54 6.08 -1.00
C PHE A 120 6.56 6.79 -0.07
N GLU A 121 6.86 8.05 0.21
CA GLU A 121 5.96 8.97 0.88
C GLU A 121 5.99 10.34 0.18
N PHE A 122 4.86 10.97 0.09
CA PHE A 122 4.75 12.36 -0.30
C PHE A 122 3.38 12.93 0.08
N GLU A 123 3.36 14.21 0.37
CA GLU A 123 2.13 14.97 0.47
C GLU A 123 1.84 15.68 -0.86
N HIS A 124 0.60 15.61 -1.33
CA HIS A 124 0.18 16.38 -2.48
C HIS A 124 -1.15 17.07 -2.20
N LYS A 125 -1.12 18.40 -2.20
CA LYS A 125 -2.30 19.26 -2.00
C LYS A 125 -3.19 18.87 -0.81
N GLY A 126 -2.57 18.48 0.31
CA GLY A 126 -3.25 18.16 1.56
C GLY A 126 -3.68 16.69 1.72
N ILE A 127 -3.28 15.80 0.81
CA ILE A 127 -3.46 14.34 0.92
C ILE A 127 -2.09 13.68 1.04
N LEU A 128 -1.92 12.79 2.02
CA LEU A 128 -0.73 11.96 2.18
C LEU A 128 -0.85 10.71 1.33
N PHE A 129 0.21 10.39 0.59
CA PHE A 129 0.36 9.15 -0.16
C PHE A 129 1.50 8.33 0.43
N LEU A 130 1.21 7.08 0.80
CA LEU A 130 2.21 6.12 1.27
C LEU A 130 2.14 4.86 0.41
N GLY A 131 3.25 4.52 -0.24
CA GLY A 131 3.42 3.28 -0.98
C GLY A 131 4.31 2.31 -0.22
N PHE A 132 3.91 1.04 -0.13
CA PHE A 132 4.63 0.02 0.62
C PHE A 132 4.61 -1.33 -0.10
N ASN A 133 5.55 -2.19 0.26
CA ASN A 133 5.66 -3.54 -0.27
C ASN A 133 4.63 -4.47 0.41
N SER A 134 3.87 -5.20 -0.38
CA SER A 134 2.95 -6.25 0.08
C SER A 134 3.17 -7.58 -0.62
N GLY A 135 4.24 -7.67 -1.43
CA GLY A 135 4.54 -8.87 -2.19
C GLY A 135 5.07 -9.99 -1.31
N PRO A 136 5.02 -11.25 -1.79
CA PRO A 136 5.58 -12.38 -1.08
C PRO A 136 7.10 -12.28 -1.04
N LEU A 137 7.68 -12.78 0.05
CA LEU A 137 9.13 -12.91 0.16
C LEU A 137 9.58 -14.25 -0.40
N MET A 138 10.70 -14.25 -1.15
CA MET A 138 11.41 -15.46 -1.57
C MET A 138 10.53 -16.61 -2.05
N ARG A 139 9.74 -16.44 -3.11
CA ARG A 139 8.88 -17.49 -3.70
C ARG A 139 7.79 -18.03 -2.79
N MET A 140 7.42 -17.33 -1.73
CA MET A 140 6.21 -17.63 -0.96
C MET A 140 4.96 -17.40 -1.82
N ALA A 141 3.83 -18.03 -1.45
CA ALA A 141 2.59 -17.86 -2.19
C ALA A 141 1.86 -16.57 -1.84
N TYR A 142 1.72 -16.33 -0.53
CA TYR A 142 1.03 -15.16 0.01
C TYR A 142 1.94 -13.95 0.10
N GLY A 143 1.38 -12.78 -0.10
CA GLY A 143 2.00 -11.52 0.26
C GLY A 143 2.13 -11.38 1.78
N HIS A 144 3.04 -10.50 2.19
CA HIS A 144 3.26 -10.17 3.59
C HIS A 144 3.70 -8.72 3.71
N VAL A 145 3.13 -7.98 4.63
CA VAL A 145 3.59 -6.63 4.96
C VAL A 145 4.48 -6.71 6.19
N VAL A 146 5.75 -6.42 6.00
CA VAL A 146 6.74 -6.56 7.09
C VAL A 146 6.46 -5.60 8.24
N PRO A 147 6.72 -5.99 9.51
CA PRO A 147 6.41 -5.17 10.68
C PRO A 147 7.01 -3.78 10.64
N GLN A 148 8.19 -3.59 10.04
CA GLN A 148 8.83 -2.30 9.89
C GLN A 148 8.08 -1.37 8.93
N ASP A 149 7.40 -1.90 7.91
CA ASP A 149 6.56 -1.09 7.02
C ASP A 149 5.27 -0.65 7.70
N ILE A 150 4.67 -1.54 8.49
CA ILE A 150 3.49 -1.21 9.30
C ILE A 150 3.81 -0.08 10.29
N ARG A 151 4.95 -0.17 11.01
CA ARG A 151 5.39 0.90 11.91
C ARG A 151 5.67 2.19 11.17
N TRP A 152 6.42 2.14 10.08
CA TRP A 152 6.73 3.32 9.26
C TRP A 152 5.45 4.02 8.78
N MET A 153 4.47 3.29 8.24
CA MET A 153 3.19 3.90 7.84
C MET A 153 2.50 4.63 8.98
N THR A 154 2.43 4.02 10.17
CA THR A 154 1.79 4.66 11.33
C THR A 154 2.56 5.89 11.82
N GLU A 155 3.89 5.84 11.82
CA GLU A 155 4.73 6.98 12.17
C GLU A 155 4.56 8.16 11.21
N GLU A 156 4.50 7.91 9.90
CA GLU A 156 4.26 8.97 8.90
C GLU A 156 2.86 9.55 9.00
N MET A 157 1.84 8.72 9.23
CA MET A 157 0.48 9.20 9.46
C MET A 157 0.32 9.98 10.76
N ASP A 158 1.05 9.61 11.83
CA ASP A 158 1.07 10.38 13.08
C ASP A 158 1.71 11.77 12.88
N LYS A 159 2.82 11.86 12.15
CA LYS A 159 3.46 13.13 11.78
C LYS A 159 2.53 14.02 10.94
N PHE A 160 1.83 13.43 9.98
CA PHE A 160 0.92 14.15 9.10
C PHE A 160 -0.35 14.62 9.82
N GLY A 161 -0.86 13.81 10.77
CA GLY A 161 -2.05 14.05 11.58
C GLY A 161 -3.20 13.12 11.25
N LYS A 162 -3.76 12.51 12.30
CA LYS A 162 -4.75 11.39 12.21
C LYS A 162 -6.02 11.71 11.42
N ASP A 163 -6.41 12.98 11.37
CA ASP A 163 -7.65 13.42 10.70
C ASP A 163 -7.47 13.82 9.24
N LYS A 164 -6.23 13.99 8.82
CA LYS A 164 -5.92 14.35 7.44
C LYS A 164 -6.10 13.14 6.50
N PRO A 165 -6.57 13.37 5.27
CA PRO A 165 -6.84 12.27 4.34
C PRO A 165 -5.56 11.57 3.90
N VAL A 166 -5.59 10.24 3.88
CA VAL A 166 -4.48 9.38 3.45
C VAL A 166 -4.94 8.46 2.33
N ILE A 167 -4.11 8.28 1.33
CA ILE A 167 -4.23 7.25 0.30
C ILE A 167 -3.04 6.31 0.46
N LEU A 168 -3.33 5.02 0.62
CA LEU A 168 -2.34 3.96 0.73
C LEU A 168 -2.20 3.23 -0.60
N VAL A 169 -0.97 2.91 -0.98
CA VAL A 169 -0.66 2.30 -2.28
C VAL A 169 0.08 0.99 -2.05
N THR A 170 -0.47 -0.09 -2.57
CA THR A 170 0.06 -1.45 -2.44
C THR A 170 -0.17 -2.21 -3.74
N HIS A 171 0.48 -3.34 -3.95
CA HIS A 171 0.21 -4.17 -5.13
C HIS A 171 -0.87 -5.19 -4.86
N TYR A 172 -0.67 -6.07 -3.86
CA TYR A 172 -1.67 -7.06 -3.46
C TYR A 172 -2.87 -6.43 -2.76
N PRO A 173 -4.09 -6.95 -2.95
CA PRO A 173 -5.21 -6.61 -2.09
C PRO A 173 -4.98 -7.14 -0.67
N LEU A 174 -5.38 -6.36 0.34
CA LEU A 174 -5.30 -6.79 1.74
C LEU A 174 -6.48 -7.71 2.08
N LEU A 175 -6.49 -8.89 1.50
CA LEU A 175 -7.53 -9.91 1.67
C LEU A 175 -6.92 -11.20 2.19
N ASP A 176 -7.75 -11.97 2.91
CA ASP A 176 -7.46 -13.36 3.23
C ASP A 176 -7.22 -14.15 1.94
N GLY A 177 -6.11 -14.89 1.89
CA GLY A 177 -5.67 -15.61 0.70
C GLY A 177 -4.75 -14.85 -0.24
N ASP A 178 -4.62 -13.53 -0.09
CA ASP A 178 -3.67 -12.70 -0.84
C ASP A 178 -2.50 -12.22 0.04
N VAL A 179 -2.77 -11.67 1.23
CA VAL A 179 -1.78 -11.22 2.20
C VAL A 179 -2.04 -11.89 3.53
N ASP A 180 -1.07 -12.63 4.06
CA ASP A 180 -1.25 -13.47 5.25
C ASP A 180 -1.51 -12.67 6.54
N ASN A 181 -0.92 -11.48 6.66
CA ASN A 181 -1.11 -10.58 7.80
C ASN A 181 -1.97 -9.34 7.47
N TRP A 182 -2.88 -9.44 6.52
CA TRP A 182 -3.78 -8.36 6.10
C TRP A 182 -4.47 -7.66 7.28
N TYR A 183 -4.86 -8.41 8.30
CA TYR A 183 -5.55 -7.92 9.49
C TYR A 183 -4.65 -7.03 10.38
N GLU A 184 -3.35 -7.32 10.46
CA GLU A 184 -2.39 -6.47 11.20
C GLU A 184 -2.27 -5.09 10.55
N VAL A 185 -2.27 -5.05 9.22
CA VAL A 185 -2.22 -3.79 8.45
C VAL A 185 -3.52 -2.99 8.65
N THR A 186 -4.68 -3.63 8.45
CA THR A 186 -5.98 -2.95 8.59
C THR A 186 -6.20 -2.43 10.01
N ASP A 187 -5.80 -3.18 11.03
CA ASP A 187 -5.87 -2.74 12.43
C ASP A 187 -4.95 -1.53 12.70
N ALA A 188 -3.70 -1.60 12.21
CA ALA A 188 -2.73 -0.53 12.44
C ALA A 188 -3.15 0.79 11.79
N VAL A 189 -3.75 0.76 10.59
CA VAL A 189 -4.16 1.97 9.87
C VAL A 189 -5.56 2.46 10.22
N ARG A 190 -6.40 1.65 10.87
CA ARG A 190 -7.78 1.99 11.23
C ARG A 190 -7.95 3.30 11.99
N PRO A 191 -7.09 3.69 12.96
CA PRO A 191 -7.23 4.96 13.67
C PRO A 191 -7.10 6.21 12.80
N TYR A 192 -6.61 6.07 11.57
CA TYR A 192 -6.33 7.17 10.65
C TYR A 192 -7.45 7.37 9.62
N ASN A 193 -7.40 8.49 8.94
CA ASN A 193 -8.41 8.88 7.95
C ASN A 193 -8.06 8.33 6.55
N ILE A 194 -8.04 6.99 6.42
CA ILE A 194 -7.76 6.33 5.14
C ILE A 194 -8.95 6.52 4.20
N ARG A 195 -8.69 7.10 3.03
CA ARG A 195 -9.69 7.37 2.01
C ARG A 195 -9.75 6.31 0.95
N LEU A 196 -8.60 5.69 0.65
CA LEU A 196 -8.52 4.66 -0.38
C LEU A 196 -7.22 3.87 -0.25
N PHE A 197 -7.30 2.56 -0.46
CA PHE A 197 -6.16 1.74 -0.89
C PHE A 197 -6.19 1.59 -2.41
N ILE A 198 -5.04 1.77 -3.05
CA ILE A 198 -4.88 1.63 -4.50
C ILE A 198 -3.91 0.47 -4.76
N GLY A 199 -4.31 -0.48 -5.61
CA GLY A 199 -3.52 -1.67 -5.94
C GLY A 199 -3.68 -2.16 -7.38
N GLY A 200 -3.05 -3.30 -7.67
CA GLY A 200 -3.06 -4.00 -8.96
C GLY A 200 -3.36 -5.50 -8.81
N HIS A 201 -2.46 -6.34 -9.32
CA HIS A 201 -2.41 -7.80 -9.14
C HIS A 201 -3.47 -8.63 -9.90
N TYR A 202 -4.75 -8.26 -9.85
CA TYR A 202 -5.81 -9.06 -10.49
C TYR A 202 -6.04 -8.73 -11.96
N HIS A 203 -5.28 -7.82 -12.56
CA HIS A 203 -5.38 -7.38 -13.96
C HIS A 203 -6.79 -6.86 -14.35
N ARG A 204 -7.62 -6.48 -13.39
CA ARG A 204 -8.99 -6.02 -13.62
C ARG A 204 -9.45 -5.06 -12.54
N ASN A 205 -10.37 -4.19 -12.92
CA ASN A 205 -10.99 -3.27 -11.97
C ASN A 205 -11.79 -4.03 -10.90
N ARG A 206 -11.55 -3.69 -9.64
CA ARG A 206 -12.28 -4.18 -8.47
C ARG A 206 -12.51 -3.05 -7.48
N ASP A 207 -13.73 -2.94 -6.97
CA ASP A 207 -14.07 -2.16 -5.78
C ASP A 207 -14.12 -3.14 -4.60
N LEU A 208 -13.30 -2.91 -3.61
CA LEU A 208 -13.07 -3.81 -2.47
C LEU A 208 -13.25 -3.07 -1.15
N ARG A 209 -13.41 -3.84 -0.08
CA ARG A 209 -13.39 -3.34 1.30
C ARG A 209 -12.45 -4.20 2.13
N TYR A 210 -11.44 -3.55 2.68
CA TYR A 210 -10.47 -4.18 3.57
C TYR A 210 -10.93 -3.91 5.00
N ASP A 211 -11.78 -4.79 5.51
CA ASP A 211 -12.43 -4.64 6.82
C ASP A 211 -13.10 -3.26 6.99
N GLY A 212 -13.93 -2.89 6.00
CA GLY A 212 -14.64 -1.60 5.92
C GLY A 212 -13.86 -0.46 5.26
N ILE A 213 -12.54 -0.53 5.21
CA ILE A 213 -11.71 0.49 4.57
C ILE A 213 -11.76 0.34 3.04
N PRO A 214 -12.04 1.42 2.28
CA PRO A 214 -12.14 1.34 0.83
C PRO A 214 -10.84 0.92 0.16
N GLY A 215 -10.92 0.04 -0.83
CA GLY A 215 -9.80 -0.37 -1.65
C GLY A 215 -10.21 -0.60 -3.10
N ILE A 216 -9.30 -0.37 -4.01
CA ILE A 216 -9.50 -0.68 -5.43
C ILE A 216 -8.30 -1.37 -6.02
N LEU A 217 -8.56 -2.21 -7.00
CA LEU A 217 -7.56 -2.72 -7.91
C LEU A 217 -7.85 -2.16 -9.31
N MET A 218 -6.80 -1.79 -10.00
CA MET A 218 -6.86 -1.31 -11.38
C MET A 218 -6.55 -2.47 -12.34
N ARG A 219 -7.12 -2.40 -13.53
CA ARG A 219 -6.73 -3.29 -14.62
C ARG A 219 -5.23 -3.15 -14.96
N SER A 220 -4.65 -4.23 -15.48
CA SER A 220 -3.25 -4.20 -15.97
C SER A 220 -3.06 -3.21 -17.12
N ASN A 221 -1.81 -2.77 -17.30
CA ASN A 221 -1.42 -1.97 -18.45
C ASN A 221 -1.47 -2.76 -19.78
N LEU A 222 -1.42 -4.08 -19.71
CA LEU A 222 -1.40 -4.96 -20.87
C LEU A 222 -2.61 -4.76 -21.81
N ARG A 223 -2.39 -4.94 -23.09
CA ARG A 223 -3.43 -4.90 -24.11
C ARG A 223 -4.47 -6.00 -23.93
N ASP A 224 -5.73 -5.67 -24.10
CA ASP A 224 -6.82 -6.63 -24.23
C ASP A 224 -6.76 -7.35 -25.61
N LYS A 225 -7.71 -8.25 -25.84
CA LYS A 225 -7.83 -8.99 -27.13
C LYS A 225 -7.95 -8.09 -28.34
N ASP A 226 -8.41 -6.85 -28.18
CA ASP A 226 -8.51 -5.83 -29.24
C ASP A 226 -7.21 -5.03 -29.44
N GLY A 227 -6.12 -5.40 -28.78
CA GLY A 227 -4.81 -4.78 -28.91
C GLY A 227 -4.68 -3.41 -28.21
N LYS A 228 -5.59 -3.05 -27.31
CA LYS A 228 -5.57 -1.76 -26.62
C LYS A 228 -5.12 -1.90 -25.16
N PRO A 229 -3.98 -1.35 -24.78
CA PRO A 229 -3.59 -1.22 -23.38
C PRO A 229 -4.42 -0.15 -22.67
N GLY A 230 -4.30 -0.06 -21.35
CA GLY A 230 -4.98 0.95 -20.57
C GLY A 230 -4.39 1.14 -19.20
N TYR A 231 -4.85 2.18 -18.49
CA TYR A 231 -4.39 2.61 -17.21
C TYR A 231 -5.49 3.33 -16.44
N GLY A 232 -5.26 3.64 -15.17
CA GLY A 232 -6.17 4.39 -14.32
C GLY A 232 -5.96 5.90 -14.41
N ILE A 233 -7.05 6.66 -14.31
CA ILE A 233 -7.03 8.11 -14.08
C ILE A 233 -7.85 8.41 -12.83
N TYR A 234 -7.35 9.28 -11.97
CA TYR A 234 -7.99 9.72 -10.75
C TYR A 234 -8.16 11.22 -10.77
N ASP A 235 -9.39 11.68 -10.67
CA ASP A 235 -9.71 13.08 -10.47
C ASP A 235 -10.04 13.30 -8.99
N ILE A 236 -9.20 14.04 -8.28
CA ILE A 236 -9.46 14.47 -6.91
C ILE A 236 -10.19 15.80 -6.96
N THR A 237 -11.42 15.80 -6.45
CA THR A 237 -12.27 16.99 -6.30
C THR A 237 -12.25 17.47 -4.85
N LYS A 238 -13.06 18.47 -4.51
CA LYS A 238 -13.19 18.97 -3.12
C LYS A 238 -13.77 17.94 -2.15
N ASP A 239 -14.53 16.96 -2.65
CA ASP A 239 -15.31 16.03 -1.84
C ASP A 239 -15.19 14.57 -2.26
N SER A 240 -14.55 14.30 -3.40
CA SER A 240 -14.58 12.97 -4.01
C SER A 240 -13.27 12.60 -4.71
N ILE A 241 -13.00 11.30 -4.77
CA ILE A 241 -12.03 10.64 -5.64
C ILE A 241 -12.83 9.97 -6.75
N LEU A 242 -12.73 10.46 -7.99
CA LEU A 242 -13.38 9.86 -9.16
C LEU A 242 -12.36 9.00 -9.90
N VAL A 243 -12.71 7.73 -10.12
CA VAL A 243 -11.80 6.73 -10.69
C VAL A 243 -12.25 6.32 -12.08
N TYR A 244 -11.33 6.42 -13.04
CA TYR A 244 -11.58 6.13 -14.43
C TYR A 244 -10.61 5.07 -14.95
N THR A 245 -11.07 4.28 -15.89
CA THR A 245 -10.20 3.53 -16.81
C THR A 245 -10.03 4.33 -18.08
N GLN A 246 -8.78 4.49 -18.51
CA GLN A 246 -8.40 5.07 -19.78
C GLN A 246 -7.82 3.97 -20.67
N ARG A 247 -8.45 3.65 -21.78
CA ARG A 247 -7.89 2.77 -22.81
C ARG A 247 -7.32 3.61 -23.95
N ILE A 248 -6.28 3.12 -24.59
CA ILE A 248 -5.63 3.86 -25.68
C ILE A 248 -6.59 4.09 -26.85
N GLY A 249 -6.75 5.36 -27.25
CA GLY A 249 -7.64 5.77 -28.33
C GLY A 249 -9.13 5.79 -27.97
N GLU A 250 -9.50 5.65 -26.69
CA GLU A 250 -10.86 5.71 -26.22
C GLU A 250 -11.05 6.85 -25.19
N PRO A 251 -12.26 7.37 -25.00
CA PRO A 251 -12.55 8.28 -23.92
C PRO A 251 -12.42 7.56 -22.56
N LYS A 252 -11.97 8.28 -21.52
CA LYS A 252 -11.93 7.73 -20.17
C LYS A 252 -13.33 7.37 -19.69
N LYS A 253 -13.46 6.23 -18.99
CA LYS A 253 -14.72 5.71 -18.47
C LYS A 253 -14.66 5.65 -16.95
N GLN A 254 -15.54 6.40 -16.27
CA GLN A 254 -15.68 6.30 -14.82
C GLN A 254 -16.28 4.96 -14.43
N TRP A 255 -15.73 4.33 -13.37
CA TRP A 255 -16.22 3.07 -12.84
C TRP A 255 -16.32 3.02 -11.32
N ALA A 256 -15.66 3.93 -10.60
CA ALA A 256 -15.78 4.06 -9.16
C ALA A 256 -15.73 5.52 -8.72
N ALA A 257 -16.23 5.78 -7.50
CA ALA A 257 -16.13 7.07 -6.84
C ALA A 257 -16.10 6.88 -5.32
N PHE A 258 -15.26 7.65 -4.62
CA PHE A 258 -15.13 7.60 -3.16
C PHE A 258 -15.22 9.00 -2.57
N SER A 259 -15.88 9.10 -1.41
CA SER A 259 -16.01 10.37 -0.70
C SER A 259 -14.71 10.72 0.04
N LEU A 260 -14.31 11.97 -0.01
CA LEU A 260 -13.25 12.53 0.82
C LEU A 260 -13.77 13.15 2.13
N THR A 261 -15.10 13.23 2.28
CA THR A 261 -15.74 13.90 3.41
C THR A 261 -16.51 12.93 4.32
N GLN A 262 -17.13 11.88 3.77
CA GLN A 262 -17.90 10.92 4.54
C GLN A 262 -17.01 9.79 5.08
N PRO A 263 -17.17 9.34 6.32
CA PRO A 263 -16.45 8.19 6.85
C PRO A 263 -16.97 6.89 6.19
N TYR A 264 -16.07 5.94 6.00
CA TYR A 264 -16.39 4.60 5.48
C TYR A 264 -16.39 3.52 6.55
N TYR A 265 -15.69 3.74 7.64
CA TYR A 265 -15.49 2.79 8.72
C TYR A 265 -15.38 3.52 10.07
N ASP A 266 -15.61 2.79 11.16
CA ASP A 266 -15.38 3.32 12.49
C ASP A 266 -13.88 3.26 12.83
N ARG A 267 -13.26 4.41 12.96
CA ARG A 267 -11.83 4.57 13.28
C ARG A 267 -11.49 4.16 14.72
N ASN A 268 -12.48 4.11 15.61
CA ASN A 268 -12.35 3.67 17.00
C ASN A 268 -12.88 2.24 17.20
N GLY A 269 -13.43 1.65 16.15
CA GLY A 269 -13.94 0.29 16.13
C GLY A 269 -12.82 -0.74 16.06
N LYS A 270 -13.21 -2.01 16.18
CA LYS A 270 -12.34 -3.15 15.96
C LYS A 270 -12.63 -3.73 14.57
N ALA A 271 -11.65 -4.47 14.03
CA ALA A 271 -11.85 -5.27 12.85
C ALA A 271 -13.01 -6.26 13.05
N GLU A 272 -13.80 -6.45 12.00
CA GLU A 272 -14.91 -7.41 12.01
C GLU A 272 -14.44 -8.84 11.69
N LYS A 273 -13.30 -8.97 11.02
CA LYS A 273 -12.74 -10.24 10.58
C LYS A 273 -11.32 -10.41 11.05
N TYR A 274 -11.02 -11.62 11.49
CA TYR A 274 -9.69 -12.10 11.82
C TYR A 274 -9.51 -13.51 11.27
N PRO A 275 -8.26 -13.95 11.05
CA PRO A 275 -7.98 -15.35 10.76
C PRO A 275 -8.49 -16.27 11.88
N ASP A 276 -8.86 -17.50 11.52
CA ASP A 276 -9.22 -18.51 12.50
C ASP A 276 -7.96 -19.06 13.19
N PHE A 277 -7.74 -18.64 14.43
CA PHE A 277 -6.64 -19.11 15.28
C PHE A 277 -7.02 -20.32 16.15
N SER A 278 -8.15 -20.98 15.90
CA SER A 278 -8.63 -22.14 16.70
C SER A 278 -7.64 -23.29 16.74
N VAL A 279 -6.80 -23.45 15.72
CA VAL A 279 -5.70 -24.43 15.68
C VAL A 279 -4.78 -24.32 16.90
N ASN A 280 -4.64 -23.13 17.49
CA ASN A 280 -3.82 -22.92 18.69
C ASN A 280 -4.38 -23.66 19.91
N THR A 281 -5.65 -24.09 19.89
CA THR A 281 -6.30 -24.86 20.96
C THR A 281 -6.16 -26.37 20.80
N GLU A 282 -5.74 -26.87 19.63
CA GLU A 282 -5.57 -28.30 19.35
C GLU A 282 -4.43 -28.95 20.17
N TYR A 283 -3.49 -28.11 20.61
CA TYR A 283 -2.32 -28.57 21.36
C TYR A 283 -2.26 -27.96 22.78
N PRO A 284 -3.23 -28.32 23.67
CA PRO A 284 -3.36 -27.68 24.98
C PRO A 284 -2.18 -27.93 25.91
N ASN A 285 -1.36 -28.95 25.61
CA ASN A 285 -0.15 -29.28 26.39
C ASN A 285 1.09 -28.48 25.96
N VAL A 286 1.04 -27.81 24.81
CA VAL A 286 2.10 -26.92 24.38
C VAL A 286 1.97 -25.60 25.17
N LYS A 287 3.03 -25.24 25.88
CA LYS A 287 3.06 -24.01 26.69
C LYS A 287 4.11 -23.08 26.14
N GLU A 288 3.72 -21.83 26.01
CA GLU A 288 4.68 -20.76 25.75
C GLU A 288 5.67 -20.67 26.89
N GLN A 289 6.98 -20.72 26.58
CA GLN A 289 8.04 -20.56 27.56
C GLN A 289 8.48 -19.11 27.66
N TRP A 290 8.59 -18.43 26.53
CA TRP A 290 8.94 -17.03 26.40
C TRP A 290 8.62 -16.54 24.98
N VAL A 291 8.46 -15.23 24.84
CA VAL A 291 8.27 -14.53 23.57
C VAL A 291 9.28 -13.38 23.47
N VAL A 292 9.82 -13.18 22.30
CA VAL A 292 10.68 -12.01 21.99
C VAL A 292 10.10 -11.33 20.76
N GLN A 293 9.79 -10.04 20.87
CA GLN A 293 9.43 -9.20 19.74
C GLN A 293 10.71 -8.67 19.09
N THR A 294 11.03 -9.14 17.88
CA THR A 294 12.24 -8.75 17.15
C THR A 294 12.09 -7.40 16.46
N GLY A 295 10.86 -7.05 16.10
CA GLY A 295 10.55 -5.84 15.35
C GLY A 295 10.89 -5.93 13.87
N ALA A 296 11.21 -7.12 13.37
CA ALA A 296 11.50 -7.45 11.98
C ALA A 296 10.82 -8.76 11.58
N GLY A 297 10.65 -9.00 10.29
CA GLY A 297 10.07 -10.24 9.77
C GLY A 297 11.02 -11.43 9.94
N ILE A 298 10.48 -12.59 10.33
CA ILE A 298 11.22 -13.83 10.46
C ILE A 298 10.64 -14.85 9.48
N TYR A 299 11.45 -15.25 8.50
CA TYR A 299 11.04 -16.18 7.42
C TYR A 299 11.87 -17.46 7.40
N CYS A 300 12.78 -17.64 8.36
CA CYS A 300 13.58 -18.83 8.49
C CYS A 300 13.11 -19.70 9.64
N SER A 301 13.39 -21.02 9.57
CA SER A 301 13.25 -21.89 10.72
C SER A 301 14.35 -21.59 11.75
N PRO A 302 14.00 -21.53 13.03
CA PRO A 302 15.00 -21.41 14.09
C PRO A 302 15.96 -22.58 14.09
N ALA A 303 17.27 -22.32 14.26
CA ALA A 303 18.24 -23.35 14.56
C ALA A 303 18.49 -23.42 16.07
N ILE A 304 18.51 -24.63 16.62
CA ILE A 304 18.76 -24.84 18.05
C ILE A 304 20.01 -25.68 18.21
N GLU A 305 20.95 -25.20 18.99
CA GLU A 305 22.11 -25.96 19.45
C GLU A 305 22.35 -25.75 20.92
N LYS A 306 22.33 -26.87 21.69
CA LYS A 306 22.49 -26.87 23.15
C LYS A 306 21.51 -25.94 23.86
N ASP A 307 21.96 -24.86 24.42
CA ASP A 307 21.21 -23.86 25.19
C ASP A 307 20.90 -22.59 24.40
N LYS A 308 21.03 -22.63 23.07
CA LYS A 308 20.93 -21.45 22.21
C LYS A 308 19.91 -21.65 21.07
N VAL A 309 19.26 -20.56 20.71
CA VAL A 309 18.38 -20.42 19.53
C VAL A 309 18.95 -19.36 18.61
N PHE A 310 19.07 -19.68 17.35
CA PHE A 310 19.58 -18.78 16.31
C PHE A 310 18.46 -18.45 15.33
N ILE A 311 18.26 -17.15 15.05
CA ILE A 311 17.21 -16.63 14.17
C ILE A 311 17.84 -15.61 13.23
N GLY A 312 17.59 -15.78 11.92
CA GLY A 312 17.80 -14.73 10.93
C GLY A 312 16.52 -13.90 10.74
N ASP A 313 16.67 -12.63 10.42
CA ASP A 313 15.55 -11.74 10.13
C ASP A 313 15.75 -10.99 8.78
N ASP A 314 14.71 -10.32 8.31
CA ASP A 314 14.70 -9.60 7.03
C ASP A 314 15.47 -8.25 7.07
N MET A 315 15.91 -7.82 8.24
CA MET A 315 16.83 -6.69 8.39
C MET A 315 18.30 -7.11 8.22
N GLY A 316 18.55 -8.40 7.98
CA GLY A 316 19.89 -8.97 7.77
C GLY A 316 20.62 -9.35 9.05
N TYR A 317 19.95 -9.40 10.19
CA TYR A 317 20.57 -9.82 11.44
C TYR A 317 20.44 -11.32 11.66
N LEU A 318 21.52 -11.95 12.12
CA LEU A 318 21.50 -13.24 12.77
C LEU A 318 21.59 -13.01 14.28
N THR A 319 20.51 -13.35 14.99
CA THR A 319 20.44 -13.15 16.45
C THR A 319 20.48 -14.46 17.21
N CYS A 320 21.25 -14.50 18.29
CA CYS A 320 21.34 -15.62 19.21
C CYS A 320 20.63 -15.31 20.52
N TYR A 321 19.74 -16.21 20.94
CA TYR A 321 19.00 -16.14 22.20
C TYR A 321 19.33 -17.34 23.09
N ALA A 322 19.24 -17.14 24.41
CA ALA A 322 19.30 -18.23 25.38
C ALA A 322 17.98 -19.05 25.31
N LEU A 323 18.08 -20.35 25.08
CA LEU A 323 16.90 -21.25 24.94
C LEU A 323 16.01 -21.22 26.19
N LYS A 324 16.62 -21.06 27.39
CA LYS A 324 15.89 -21.12 28.66
C LYS A 324 14.89 -19.97 28.86
N ASN A 325 15.18 -18.76 28.37
CA ASN A 325 14.45 -17.54 28.75
C ASN A 325 14.36 -16.45 27.66
N GLY A 326 14.76 -16.74 26.42
CA GLY A 326 14.73 -15.78 25.34
C GLY A 326 15.65 -14.58 25.47
N LYS A 327 16.61 -14.58 26.44
CA LYS A 327 17.55 -13.47 26.60
C LYS A 327 18.46 -13.40 25.37
N LYS A 328 18.49 -12.22 24.71
CA LYS A 328 19.44 -11.99 23.62
C LYS A 328 20.89 -12.06 24.15
N LEU A 329 21.67 -12.89 23.51
CA LEU A 329 23.09 -13.10 23.85
C LEU A 329 23.98 -12.23 22.97
N TRP A 330 23.69 -12.22 21.66
CA TRP A 330 24.38 -11.39 20.66
C TRP A 330 23.57 -11.29 19.37
N ASN A 331 23.93 -10.39 18.50
CA ASN A 331 23.50 -10.34 17.10
C ASN A 331 24.66 -9.95 16.20
N PHE A 332 24.62 -10.43 15.00
CA PHE A 332 25.59 -10.20 13.93
C PHE A 332 24.90 -9.62 12.71
#